data_0568d3b1d3276539d1042d2a4e5e0cca
#
_entry.id   0568d3b1d3276539d1042d2a4e5e0cca
#
_cell.length_a   1.000
_cell.length_b   1.000
_cell.length_c   1.000
_cell.angle_alpha   90.00
_cell.angle_beta   90.00
_cell.angle_gamma   90.00
#
_symmetry.space_group_name_H-M   'P 1'
#
loop_
_entity.id
_entity.type
_entity.pdbx_description
1 polymer ?
#
loop_
_entity_poly.entity_id
_entity_poly.type
_entity_poly.pdbx_seq_one_letter_code
_entity_poly.pdbx_strand_id
1 'polypeptide(L)'
;HTSGHIYFSLKDESGTLSCVMFAGSRKGLAFRMKDGDKVVAGGRVDVYERDGRYQFYAREITLEGAGALYERFLALKQELEDMGMFAQEYKQPIPEFASRVGVVTSPTGAAIRDIANVSTRRNPFVQTILYPALVQGEGAAASIVKGIQMLDEAGVDVIIVGRGGGSIEDLWAFNEEEVARAIFECRTPVISAVGHETDFTISDFVADLRAPTPSAAAELAYFDCRSFLDAMQGYQERIERAIWNRIDVNRAKVERYQTRLQYLNPESRLRDQQQYAADMQERISSAMEQKIKDKRHRLSLYLERFYGLSPLRKLNQGYSYVSDEKGKTVTSVSQVKQGDSLLVYVTDGTIRAAVQDTRKEERDDG
;
A
#
# COMPACT_ATOMS: atom_id res chain seq x y z
N HIS A 1 2.67 -33.12 18.67
CA HIS A 1 3.60 -34.21 18.33
C HIS A 1 4.12 -34.01 16.90
N THR A 2 5.29 -34.51 16.62
CA THR A 2 5.94 -34.38 15.27
C THR A 2 5.10 -34.99 14.14
N SER A 3 4.17 -35.94 14.46
CA SER A 3 3.24 -36.59 13.51
C SER A 3 2.06 -35.68 13.08
N GLY A 4 1.92 -34.49 13.66
CA GLY A 4 0.77 -33.62 13.42
C GLY A 4 -0.54 -34.03 14.10
N HIS A 5 -0.55 -35.15 14.82
CA HIS A 5 -1.71 -35.59 15.63
C HIS A 5 -1.76 -34.80 16.93
N ILE A 6 -2.97 -34.56 17.44
CA ILE A 6 -3.22 -33.92 18.73
C ILE A 6 -3.66 -35.02 19.71
N TYR A 7 -2.91 -35.22 20.80
CA TYR A 7 -3.23 -36.09 21.88
C TYR A 7 -3.69 -35.26 23.07
N PHE A 8 -4.83 -35.61 23.66
CA PHE A 8 -5.41 -34.88 24.78
C PHE A 8 -6.24 -35.87 25.63
N SER A 9 -6.67 -35.43 26.78
CA SER A 9 -7.56 -36.23 27.67
C SER A 9 -8.83 -35.43 27.97
N LEU A 10 -9.97 -36.02 27.78
CA LEU A 10 -11.23 -35.51 28.28
C LEU A 10 -11.44 -36.07 29.70
N LYS A 11 -11.81 -35.19 30.61
CA LYS A 11 -12.06 -35.55 32.01
C LYS A 11 -13.41 -34.98 32.43
N ASP A 12 -14.22 -35.81 33.08
CA ASP A 12 -15.44 -35.41 33.76
C ASP A 12 -15.37 -35.80 35.25
N GLU A 13 -16.49 -35.66 35.97
CA GLU A 13 -16.59 -36.05 37.37
C GLU A 13 -16.43 -37.55 37.58
N SER A 14 -16.68 -38.38 36.57
CA SER A 14 -16.73 -39.84 36.61
C SER A 14 -15.46 -40.52 36.10
N GLY A 15 -14.64 -39.85 35.29
CA GLY A 15 -13.48 -40.50 34.71
C GLY A 15 -12.64 -39.65 33.77
N THR A 16 -11.62 -40.29 33.20
CA THR A 16 -10.72 -39.69 32.21
C THR A 16 -10.64 -40.57 30.97
N LEU A 17 -10.88 -40.01 29.81
CA LEU A 17 -10.82 -40.69 28.52
C LEU A 17 -9.67 -40.15 27.68
N SER A 18 -8.79 -41.03 27.22
CA SER A 18 -7.71 -40.65 26.31
C SER A 18 -8.27 -40.37 24.90
N CYS A 19 -7.87 -39.29 24.33
CA CYS A 19 -8.39 -38.82 23.04
C CYS A 19 -7.26 -38.57 22.04
N VAL A 20 -7.56 -38.79 20.77
CA VAL A 20 -6.67 -38.41 19.66
C VAL A 20 -7.46 -37.79 18.53
N MET A 21 -6.95 -36.67 18.02
CA MET A 21 -7.40 -36.11 16.75
C MET A 21 -6.29 -36.25 15.71
N PHE A 22 -6.59 -36.96 14.62
CA PHE A 22 -5.63 -37.15 13.54
C PHE A 22 -5.39 -35.85 12.74
N ALA A 23 -4.21 -35.72 12.14
CA ALA A 23 -3.85 -34.56 11.32
C ALA A 23 -4.86 -34.27 10.20
N GLY A 24 -5.47 -35.30 9.60
CA GLY A 24 -6.51 -35.17 8.58
C GLY A 24 -7.83 -34.57 9.08
N SER A 25 -8.11 -34.67 10.39
CA SER A 25 -9.33 -34.12 11.02
C SER A 25 -9.11 -32.75 11.65
N ARG A 26 -7.95 -32.12 11.48
CA ARG A 26 -7.59 -30.84 12.09
C ARG A 26 -8.51 -29.67 11.68
N LYS A 27 -9.18 -29.80 10.55
CA LYS A 27 -10.20 -28.80 10.12
C LYS A 27 -11.41 -28.74 11.06
N GLY A 28 -11.66 -29.77 11.83
CA GLY A 28 -12.72 -29.82 12.85
C GLY A 28 -12.31 -29.20 14.20
N LEU A 29 -11.16 -28.52 14.29
CA LEU A 29 -10.72 -27.81 15.48
C LEU A 29 -10.39 -26.34 15.07
N ALA A 30 -11.35 -25.47 15.34
CA ALA A 30 -11.26 -24.05 14.96
C ALA A 30 -10.53 -23.16 15.98
N PHE A 31 -10.15 -23.71 17.15
CA PHE A 31 -9.53 -22.95 18.25
C PHE A 31 -8.28 -23.64 18.79
N ARG A 32 -7.52 -22.97 19.63
CA ARG A 32 -6.36 -23.53 20.31
C ARG A 32 -6.77 -24.02 21.70
N MET A 33 -6.90 -25.34 21.85
CA MET A 33 -7.22 -25.97 23.13
C MET A 33 -6.18 -25.65 24.21
N LYS A 34 -6.66 -25.39 25.41
CA LYS A 34 -5.88 -25.24 26.65
C LYS A 34 -6.35 -26.23 27.69
N ASP A 35 -5.49 -26.50 28.68
CA ASP A 35 -5.89 -27.32 29.82
C ASP A 35 -6.99 -26.58 30.60
N GLY A 36 -8.08 -27.33 30.87
CA GLY A 36 -9.25 -26.80 31.57
C GLY A 36 -10.41 -26.36 30.67
N ASP A 37 -10.21 -26.29 29.34
CA ASP A 37 -11.29 -25.96 28.42
C ASP A 37 -12.42 -27.00 28.50
N LYS A 38 -13.66 -26.52 28.63
CA LYS A 38 -14.85 -27.33 28.47
C LYS A 38 -15.19 -27.46 27.00
N VAL A 39 -15.24 -28.68 26.49
CA VAL A 39 -15.41 -28.94 25.06
C VAL A 39 -16.48 -29.98 24.79
N VAL A 40 -17.15 -29.82 23.66
CA VAL A 40 -17.98 -30.87 23.05
C VAL A 40 -17.17 -31.50 21.94
N ALA A 41 -16.88 -32.80 22.07
CA ALA A 41 -16.09 -33.51 21.07
C ALA A 41 -16.96 -34.51 20.31
N GLY A 42 -17.05 -34.38 19.00
CA GLY A 42 -17.68 -35.31 18.08
C GLY A 42 -16.68 -36.33 17.55
N GLY A 43 -16.99 -37.61 17.65
CA GLY A 43 -16.08 -38.64 17.20
C GLY A 43 -16.59 -40.06 17.44
N ARG A 44 -15.68 -41.02 17.50
CA ARG A 44 -15.99 -42.42 17.83
C ARG A 44 -15.09 -42.92 18.96
N VAL A 45 -15.62 -43.78 19.79
CA VAL A 45 -14.85 -44.56 20.77
C VAL A 45 -14.44 -45.86 20.11
N ASP A 46 -13.20 -46.25 20.25
CA ASP A 46 -12.67 -47.51 19.75
C ASP A 46 -11.63 -48.05 20.72
N VAL A 47 -11.30 -49.31 20.59
CA VAL A 47 -10.28 -49.94 21.43
C VAL A 47 -8.93 -49.82 20.72
N TYR A 48 -7.96 -49.24 21.41
CA TYR A 48 -6.59 -49.21 20.90
C TYR A 48 -5.94 -50.58 21.07
N GLU A 49 -5.77 -51.29 19.96
CA GLU A 49 -5.41 -52.71 19.93
C GLU A 49 -4.11 -53.04 20.66
N ARG A 50 -3.15 -52.13 20.74
CA ARG A 50 -1.84 -52.38 21.38
C ARG A 50 -1.94 -52.46 22.92
N ASP A 51 -2.79 -51.63 23.51
CA ASP A 51 -2.88 -51.50 24.98
C ASP A 51 -4.22 -51.97 25.54
N GLY A 52 -5.19 -52.35 24.69
CA GLY A 52 -6.53 -52.76 25.06
C GLY A 52 -7.36 -51.68 25.76
N ARG A 53 -7.00 -50.39 25.61
CA ARG A 53 -7.68 -49.27 26.27
C ARG A 53 -8.66 -48.61 25.34
N TYR A 54 -9.76 -48.12 25.89
CA TYR A 54 -10.70 -47.29 25.15
C TYR A 54 -10.03 -45.96 24.82
N GLN A 55 -10.16 -45.54 23.59
CA GLN A 55 -9.65 -44.24 23.08
C GLN A 55 -10.72 -43.55 22.24
N PHE A 56 -10.87 -42.26 22.43
CA PHE A 56 -11.78 -41.45 21.65
C PHE A 56 -11.05 -40.82 20.45
N TYR A 57 -11.55 -41.08 19.27
CA TYR A 57 -11.05 -40.57 18.00
C TYR A 57 -11.88 -39.35 17.60
N ALA A 58 -11.41 -38.18 17.96
CA ALA A 58 -12.10 -36.92 17.67
C ALA A 58 -12.03 -36.56 16.18
N ARG A 59 -13.17 -36.16 15.63
CA ARG A 59 -13.30 -35.56 14.29
C ARG A 59 -13.54 -34.08 14.35
N GLU A 60 -14.30 -33.63 15.34
CA GLU A 60 -14.69 -32.28 15.58
C GLU A 60 -14.62 -31.96 17.06
N ILE A 61 -14.14 -30.79 17.43
CA ILE A 61 -14.08 -30.32 18.80
C ILE A 61 -14.52 -28.87 18.82
N THR A 62 -15.55 -28.56 19.60
CA THR A 62 -16.08 -27.22 19.80
C THR A 62 -16.07 -26.88 21.30
N LEU A 63 -15.96 -25.61 21.66
CA LEU A 63 -16.11 -25.18 23.04
C LEU A 63 -17.56 -25.35 23.48
N GLU A 64 -17.75 -25.83 24.71
CA GLU A 64 -19.09 -25.97 25.31
C GLU A 64 -19.70 -24.56 25.46
N GLY A 65 -20.88 -24.35 24.90
CA GLY A 65 -21.58 -23.08 24.94
C GLY A 65 -21.35 -22.18 23.73
N ALA A 66 -20.34 -22.42 22.89
CA ALA A 66 -20.11 -21.58 21.70
C ALA A 66 -21.32 -21.58 20.75
N GLY A 67 -22.03 -22.70 20.60
CA GLY A 67 -23.28 -22.79 19.82
C GLY A 67 -24.38 -21.90 20.40
N ALA A 68 -24.61 -21.97 21.70
CA ALA A 68 -25.63 -21.20 22.40
C ALA A 68 -25.31 -19.69 22.38
N LEU A 69 -24.04 -19.32 22.50
CA LEU A 69 -23.59 -17.94 22.36
C LEU A 69 -23.82 -17.42 20.95
N TYR A 70 -23.52 -18.23 19.94
CA TYR A 70 -23.73 -17.83 18.55
C TYR A 70 -25.23 -17.70 18.21
N GLU A 71 -26.11 -18.59 18.70
CA GLU A 71 -27.55 -18.44 18.56
C GLU A 71 -28.07 -17.17 19.23
N ARG A 72 -27.59 -16.87 20.43
CA ARG A 72 -27.92 -15.62 21.13
C ARG A 72 -27.45 -14.38 20.38
N PHE A 73 -26.24 -14.45 19.80
CA PHE A 73 -25.72 -13.36 18.92
C PHE A 73 -26.65 -13.13 17.71
N LEU A 74 -27.04 -14.22 17.02
CA LEU A 74 -27.92 -14.11 15.85
C LEU A 74 -29.29 -13.56 16.22
N ALA A 75 -29.87 -14.00 17.33
CA ALA A 75 -31.16 -13.52 17.81
C ALA A 75 -31.12 -12.02 18.15
N LEU A 76 -30.12 -11.59 18.91
CA LEU A 76 -29.95 -10.19 19.26
C LEU A 76 -29.62 -9.32 18.03
N LYS A 77 -28.82 -9.83 17.10
CA LYS A 77 -28.54 -9.14 15.85
C LYS A 77 -29.81 -8.86 15.07
N GLN A 78 -30.67 -9.89 14.91
CA GLN A 78 -31.93 -9.75 14.20
C GLN A 78 -32.86 -8.75 14.90
N GLU A 79 -32.95 -8.82 16.22
CA GLU A 79 -33.79 -7.90 17.01
C GLU A 79 -33.36 -6.43 16.84
N LEU A 80 -32.07 -6.13 16.95
CA LEU A 80 -31.55 -4.79 16.80
C LEU A 80 -31.60 -4.29 15.34
N GLU A 81 -31.50 -5.20 14.37
CA GLU A 81 -31.69 -4.90 12.95
C GLU A 81 -33.15 -4.54 12.66
N ASP A 82 -34.11 -5.29 13.20
CA ASP A 82 -35.56 -5.01 13.09
C ASP A 82 -35.93 -3.68 13.76
N MET A 83 -35.21 -3.29 14.84
CA MET A 83 -35.34 -1.97 15.47
C MET A 83 -34.69 -0.84 14.64
N GLY A 84 -33.97 -1.16 13.56
CA GLY A 84 -33.29 -0.20 12.70
C GLY A 84 -31.97 0.36 13.26
N MET A 85 -31.42 -0.19 14.34
CA MET A 85 -30.22 0.37 14.99
C MET A 85 -28.95 0.29 14.15
N PHE A 86 -28.96 -0.50 13.06
CA PHE A 86 -27.83 -0.62 12.13
C PHE A 86 -27.98 0.28 10.89
N ALA A 87 -29.08 1.03 10.78
CA ALA A 87 -29.35 1.84 9.62
C ALA A 87 -28.33 2.97 9.46
N GLN A 88 -27.88 3.17 8.24
CA GLN A 88 -26.86 4.16 7.90
C GLN A 88 -27.29 5.60 8.23
N GLU A 89 -28.59 5.83 8.32
CA GLU A 89 -29.19 7.14 8.61
C GLU A 89 -28.89 7.63 10.02
N TYR A 90 -28.64 6.71 10.96
CA TYR A 90 -28.30 7.04 12.35
C TYR A 90 -26.80 7.17 12.59
N LYS A 91 -25.98 6.76 11.63
CA LYS A 91 -24.53 6.81 11.78
C LYS A 91 -23.98 8.20 11.59
N GLN A 92 -23.22 8.65 12.55
CA GLN A 92 -22.60 9.97 12.56
C GLN A 92 -21.27 9.95 11.80
N PRO A 93 -20.94 11.03 11.06
CA PRO A 93 -19.65 11.12 10.40
C PRO A 93 -18.54 11.33 11.45
N ILE A 94 -17.44 10.63 11.29
CA ILE A 94 -16.25 10.85 12.11
C ILE A 94 -15.64 12.22 11.78
N PRO A 95 -15.37 13.08 12.78
CA PRO A 95 -14.80 14.40 12.53
C PRO A 95 -13.38 14.30 11.97
N GLU A 96 -13.11 15.04 10.89
CA GLU A 96 -11.79 15.07 10.26
C GLU A 96 -10.72 15.65 11.19
N PHE A 97 -11.09 16.63 12.04
CA PHE A 97 -10.20 17.34 12.95
C PHE A 97 -10.65 17.18 14.39
N ALA A 98 -10.46 15.98 14.95
CA ALA A 98 -10.70 15.75 16.36
C ALA A 98 -9.59 16.41 17.21
N SER A 99 -9.97 17.13 18.23
CA SER A 99 -9.08 17.73 19.23
C SER A 99 -8.96 16.86 20.49
N ARG A 100 -10.03 16.12 20.79
CA ARG A 100 -10.15 15.25 21.96
C ARG A 100 -10.70 13.90 21.54
N VAL A 101 -9.90 12.87 21.71
CA VAL A 101 -10.27 11.48 21.36
C VAL A 101 -10.45 10.69 22.66
N GLY A 102 -11.66 10.19 22.88
CA GLY A 102 -11.96 9.26 23.96
C GLY A 102 -11.57 7.84 23.61
N VAL A 103 -11.09 7.07 24.56
CA VAL A 103 -10.73 5.66 24.35
C VAL A 103 -11.30 4.83 25.50
N VAL A 104 -12.16 3.88 25.18
CA VAL A 104 -12.71 2.89 26.13
C VAL A 104 -12.00 1.56 25.89
N THR A 105 -11.03 1.24 26.73
CA THR A 105 -10.26 -0.02 26.64
C THR A 105 -9.56 -0.34 27.95
N SER A 106 -8.95 -1.52 28.03
CA SER A 106 -8.12 -1.91 29.19
C SER A 106 -6.86 -1.01 29.30
N PRO A 107 -6.53 -0.51 30.51
CA PRO A 107 -5.39 0.40 30.71
C PRO A 107 -4.02 -0.24 30.47
N THR A 108 -3.94 -1.56 30.52
CA THR A 108 -2.67 -2.32 30.39
C THR A 108 -2.60 -3.17 29.11
N GLY A 109 -3.64 -3.14 28.29
CA GLY A 109 -3.77 -3.96 27.07
C GLY A 109 -2.83 -3.55 25.93
N ALA A 110 -2.77 -4.36 24.89
CA ALA A 110 -2.08 -4.03 23.65
C ALA A 110 -2.78 -2.87 22.92
N ALA A 111 -4.12 -2.86 22.94
CA ALA A 111 -4.93 -1.87 22.24
C ALA A 111 -4.59 -0.42 22.59
N ILE A 112 -4.44 -0.11 23.89
CA ILE A 112 -4.08 1.26 24.30
C ILE A 112 -2.68 1.67 23.85
N ARG A 113 -1.73 0.73 23.84
CA ARG A 113 -0.37 1.00 23.34
C ARG A 113 -0.37 1.26 21.84
N ASP A 114 -1.14 0.48 21.08
CA ASP A 114 -1.28 0.65 19.64
C ASP A 114 -1.90 2.00 19.30
N ILE A 115 -2.99 2.37 19.99
CA ILE A 115 -3.64 3.68 19.83
C ILE A 115 -2.65 4.80 20.18
N ALA A 116 -1.94 4.71 21.30
CA ALA A 116 -0.98 5.71 21.73
C ALA A 116 0.19 5.88 20.73
N ASN A 117 0.69 4.79 20.19
CA ASN A 117 1.75 4.82 19.16
C ASN A 117 1.28 5.52 17.89
N VAL A 118 0.05 5.21 17.42
CA VAL A 118 -0.52 5.82 16.23
C VAL A 118 -0.83 7.31 16.49
N SER A 119 -1.45 7.65 17.63
CA SER A 119 -1.80 9.04 17.96
C SER A 119 -0.55 9.93 18.01
N THR A 120 0.50 9.50 18.72
CA THR A 120 1.76 10.25 18.82
C THR A 120 2.43 10.43 17.45
N ARG A 121 2.37 9.43 16.59
CA ARG A 121 2.95 9.49 15.26
C ARG A 121 2.18 10.42 14.32
N ARG A 122 0.83 10.36 14.33
CA ARG A 122 -0.01 11.13 13.41
C ARG A 122 -0.27 12.54 13.88
N ASN A 123 -0.64 12.70 15.15
CA ASN A 123 -0.96 14.00 15.70
C ASN A 123 -0.72 14.08 17.23
N PRO A 124 0.46 14.52 17.66
CA PRO A 124 0.78 14.63 19.09
C PRO A 124 0.02 15.76 19.80
N PHE A 125 -0.72 16.61 19.08
CA PHE A 125 -1.46 17.74 19.65
C PHE A 125 -2.88 17.38 20.07
N VAL A 126 -3.38 16.20 19.67
CA VAL A 126 -4.71 15.71 20.06
C VAL A 126 -4.66 15.15 21.46
N GLN A 127 -5.59 15.57 22.31
CA GLN A 127 -5.75 15.03 23.64
C GLN A 127 -6.42 13.66 23.60
N THR A 128 -5.74 12.63 24.04
CA THR A 128 -6.30 11.28 24.22
C THR A 128 -6.79 11.14 25.66
N ILE A 129 -8.06 10.81 25.86
CA ILE A 129 -8.70 10.61 27.15
C ILE A 129 -9.05 9.14 27.30
N LEU A 130 -8.33 8.42 28.14
CA LEU A 130 -8.59 7.00 28.41
C LEU A 130 -9.60 6.85 29.54
N TYR A 131 -10.69 6.11 29.25
CA TYR A 131 -11.50 5.50 30.30
C TYR A 131 -11.02 4.05 30.50
N PRO A 132 -10.49 3.70 31.69
CA PRO A 132 -9.97 2.37 31.97
C PRO A 132 -11.14 1.40 32.18
N ALA A 133 -11.52 0.68 31.14
CA ALA A 133 -12.63 -0.27 31.18
C ALA A 133 -12.16 -1.73 31.36
N LEU A 134 -12.98 -2.53 32.02
CA LEU A 134 -12.93 -3.97 31.87
C LEU A 134 -13.52 -4.31 30.50
N VAL A 135 -12.76 -5.03 29.68
CA VAL A 135 -13.15 -5.37 28.29
C VAL A 135 -13.37 -6.87 28.10
N GLN A 136 -13.31 -7.64 29.16
CA GLN A 136 -13.56 -9.09 29.20
C GLN A 136 -13.96 -9.53 30.62
N GLY A 137 -14.66 -10.66 30.70
CA GLY A 137 -15.13 -11.23 31.97
C GLY A 137 -16.42 -10.60 32.48
N GLU A 138 -16.83 -11.01 33.68
CA GLU A 138 -18.05 -10.55 34.33
C GLU A 138 -17.97 -9.05 34.63
N GLY A 139 -19.02 -8.31 34.31
CA GLY A 139 -19.08 -6.85 34.51
C GLY A 139 -18.41 -6.01 33.39
N ALA A 140 -17.83 -6.64 32.37
CA ALA A 140 -17.19 -5.91 31.28
C ALA A 140 -18.18 -5.03 30.49
N ALA A 141 -19.38 -5.54 30.18
CA ALA A 141 -20.40 -4.78 29.46
C ALA A 141 -20.79 -3.51 30.21
N ALA A 142 -21.11 -3.60 31.50
CA ALA A 142 -21.43 -2.44 32.33
C ALA A 142 -20.27 -1.43 32.44
N SER A 143 -19.00 -1.93 32.47
CA SER A 143 -17.83 -1.07 32.48
C SER A 143 -17.64 -0.32 31.15
N ILE A 144 -17.91 -0.97 30.01
CA ILE A 144 -17.86 -0.36 28.67
C ILE A 144 -18.95 0.69 28.54
N VAL A 145 -20.19 0.37 28.90
CA VAL A 145 -21.33 1.32 28.91
C VAL A 145 -20.99 2.59 29.68
N LYS A 146 -20.50 2.41 30.91
CA LYS A 146 -20.09 3.55 31.73
C LYS A 146 -18.97 4.36 31.10
N GLY A 147 -18.02 3.70 30.44
CA GLY A 147 -16.94 4.37 29.73
C GLY A 147 -17.44 5.23 28.58
N ILE A 148 -18.36 4.71 27.78
CA ILE A 148 -18.98 5.46 26.67
C ILE A 148 -19.72 6.68 27.20
N GLN A 149 -20.58 6.49 28.21
CA GLN A 149 -21.35 7.58 28.81
C GLN A 149 -20.46 8.69 29.42
N MET A 150 -19.44 8.32 30.18
CA MET A 150 -18.51 9.26 30.79
C MET A 150 -17.71 10.07 29.77
N LEU A 151 -17.33 9.47 28.65
CA LEU A 151 -16.60 10.17 27.58
C LEU A 151 -17.54 11.05 26.75
N ASP A 152 -18.79 10.62 26.53
CA ASP A 152 -19.82 11.42 25.87
C ASP A 152 -20.14 12.68 26.71
N GLU A 153 -20.34 12.52 28.04
CA GLU A 153 -20.53 13.65 28.98
C GLU A 153 -19.30 14.57 29.03
N ALA A 154 -18.08 14.02 28.92
CA ALA A 154 -16.85 14.79 28.87
C ALA A 154 -16.70 15.62 27.58
N GLY A 155 -17.56 15.39 26.59
CA GLY A 155 -17.60 16.12 25.31
C GLY A 155 -16.34 15.90 24.49
N VAL A 156 -15.91 14.66 24.31
CA VAL A 156 -14.87 14.30 23.33
C VAL A 156 -15.43 14.37 21.92
N ASP A 157 -14.56 14.51 20.94
CA ASP A 157 -14.99 14.66 19.53
C ASP A 157 -15.29 13.31 18.85
N VAL A 158 -14.65 12.24 19.33
CA VAL A 158 -14.84 10.85 18.85
C VAL A 158 -14.44 9.87 19.96
N ILE A 159 -15.13 8.75 20.03
CA ILE A 159 -14.84 7.68 21.00
C ILE A 159 -14.39 6.44 20.25
N ILE A 160 -13.26 5.87 20.65
CA ILE A 160 -12.79 4.56 20.20
C ILE A 160 -13.15 3.55 21.29
N VAL A 161 -13.95 2.56 20.94
CA VAL A 161 -14.28 1.43 21.80
C VAL A 161 -13.60 0.20 21.24
N GLY A 162 -12.72 -0.41 22.01
CA GLY A 162 -11.99 -1.53 21.45
C GLY A 162 -11.19 -2.35 22.45
N ARG A 163 -10.71 -3.49 21.95
CA ARG A 163 -9.79 -4.36 22.69
C ARG A 163 -8.75 -4.97 21.75
N GLY A 164 -7.70 -5.52 22.32
CA GLY A 164 -6.77 -6.40 21.60
C GLY A 164 -7.42 -7.74 21.30
N GLY A 165 -6.82 -8.54 20.43
CA GLY A 165 -7.32 -9.86 20.05
C GLY A 165 -7.61 -10.79 21.23
N GLY A 166 -8.49 -11.77 21.02
CA GLY A 166 -8.90 -12.77 22.02
C GLY A 166 -9.86 -13.80 21.42
N SER A 167 -10.37 -14.68 22.24
CA SER A 167 -11.38 -15.68 21.84
C SER A 167 -12.76 -15.02 21.71
N ILE A 168 -13.72 -15.71 21.07
CA ILE A 168 -15.09 -15.22 20.90
C ILE A 168 -15.79 -14.98 22.26
N GLU A 169 -15.47 -15.78 23.25
CA GLU A 169 -15.98 -15.59 24.63
C GLU A 169 -15.43 -14.29 25.23
N ASP A 170 -14.18 -13.96 24.96
CA ASP A 170 -13.56 -12.71 25.40
C ASP A 170 -14.20 -11.48 24.76
N LEU A 171 -14.75 -11.61 23.57
CA LEU A 171 -15.43 -10.53 22.82
C LEU A 171 -16.90 -10.39 23.20
N TRP A 172 -17.43 -11.31 24.03
CA TRP A 172 -18.86 -11.41 24.27
C TRP A 172 -19.47 -10.15 24.89
N ALA A 173 -18.73 -9.44 25.73
CA ALA A 173 -19.19 -8.19 26.31
C ALA A 173 -19.63 -7.14 25.27
N PHE A 174 -19.06 -7.16 24.06
CA PHE A 174 -19.41 -6.28 22.95
C PHE A 174 -20.61 -6.78 22.14
N ASN A 175 -21.16 -7.96 22.49
CA ASN A 175 -22.38 -8.51 21.95
C ASN A 175 -23.58 -8.34 22.91
N GLU A 176 -23.41 -7.65 24.04
CA GLU A 176 -24.51 -7.40 24.96
C GLU A 176 -25.34 -6.20 24.51
N GLU A 177 -26.68 -6.31 24.66
CA GLU A 177 -27.63 -5.28 24.25
C GLU A 177 -27.37 -3.92 24.89
N GLU A 178 -26.98 -3.92 26.17
CA GLU A 178 -26.68 -2.67 26.89
C GLU A 178 -25.53 -1.87 26.27
N VAL A 179 -24.52 -2.54 25.72
CA VAL A 179 -23.41 -1.89 24.99
C VAL A 179 -23.88 -1.36 23.65
N ALA A 180 -24.69 -2.15 22.92
CA ALA A 180 -25.27 -1.70 21.67
C ALA A 180 -26.12 -0.44 21.85
N ARG A 181 -26.97 -0.41 22.87
CA ARG A 181 -27.79 0.77 23.21
C ARG A 181 -26.95 1.96 23.61
N ALA A 182 -25.91 1.76 24.43
CA ALA A 182 -25.02 2.86 24.84
C ALA A 182 -24.28 3.48 23.64
N ILE A 183 -23.88 2.67 22.67
CA ILE A 183 -23.27 3.18 21.43
C ILE A 183 -24.32 3.95 20.61
N PHE A 184 -25.52 3.40 20.43
CA PHE A 184 -26.58 4.01 19.63
C PHE A 184 -27.09 5.35 20.20
N GLU A 185 -27.20 5.45 21.52
CA GLU A 185 -27.67 6.65 22.22
C GLU A 185 -26.56 7.71 22.40
N CYS A 186 -25.30 7.35 22.10
CA CYS A 186 -24.16 8.24 22.23
C CYS A 186 -24.27 9.40 21.23
N ARG A 187 -24.07 10.63 21.73
CA ARG A 187 -24.05 11.84 20.88
C ARG A 187 -22.72 12.03 20.17
N THR A 188 -21.69 11.49 20.75
CA THR A 188 -20.33 11.51 20.19
C THR A 188 -20.15 10.33 19.24
N PRO A 189 -19.62 10.53 18.03
CA PRO A 189 -19.37 9.43 17.08
C PRO A 189 -18.47 8.35 17.69
N VAL A 190 -18.86 7.09 17.51
CA VAL A 190 -18.17 5.92 18.07
C VAL A 190 -17.51 5.09 16.98
N ILE A 191 -16.22 4.80 17.15
CA ILE A 191 -15.47 3.85 16.32
C ILE A 191 -15.33 2.55 17.11
N SER A 192 -15.91 1.47 16.60
CA SER A 192 -15.68 0.11 17.15
C SER A 192 -14.40 -0.48 16.58
N ALA A 193 -13.54 -0.98 17.46
CA ALA A 193 -12.27 -1.64 17.14
C ALA A 193 -12.11 -2.92 17.95
N VAL A 194 -13.10 -3.80 17.86
CA VAL A 194 -13.24 -5.01 18.67
C VAL A 194 -12.90 -6.25 17.85
N GLY A 195 -13.56 -6.42 16.71
CA GLY A 195 -13.46 -7.60 15.85
C GLY A 195 -12.35 -7.48 14.81
N HIS A 196 -11.66 -8.58 14.53
CA HIS A 196 -10.79 -8.72 13.37
C HIS A 196 -11.61 -8.82 12.07
N GLU A 197 -10.96 -8.96 10.91
CA GLU A 197 -11.64 -8.98 9.59
C GLU A 197 -12.81 -9.97 9.50
N THR A 198 -12.72 -11.12 10.19
CA THR A 198 -13.72 -12.20 10.17
C THR A 198 -14.71 -12.19 11.33
N ASP A 199 -14.39 -11.51 12.44
CA ASP A 199 -15.13 -11.61 13.69
C ASP A 199 -15.90 -10.31 13.95
N PHE A 200 -17.19 -10.29 13.59
CA PHE A 200 -18.06 -9.14 13.82
C PHE A 200 -18.77 -9.25 15.16
N THR A 201 -18.80 -8.16 15.91
CA THR A 201 -19.59 -8.01 17.12
C THR A 201 -20.82 -7.13 16.88
N ILE A 202 -21.80 -7.17 17.78
CA ILE A 202 -22.97 -6.29 17.75
C ILE A 202 -22.52 -4.81 17.80
N SER A 203 -21.53 -4.49 18.61
CA SER A 203 -20.94 -3.15 18.66
C SER A 203 -20.42 -2.66 17.30
N ASP A 204 -19.88 -3.56 16.45
CA ASP A 204 -19.39 -3.21 15.12
C ASP A 204 -20.50 -2.84 14.15
N PHE A 205 -21.70 -3.43 14.33
CA PHE A 205 -22.87 -3.09 13.51
C PHE A 205 -23.51 -1.77 13.93
N VAL A 206 -23.55 -1.49 15.24
CA VAL A 206 -24.19 -0.28 15.79
C VAL A 206 -23.28 0.94 15.70
N ALA A 207 -21.98 0.79 15.87
CA ALA A 207 -21.03 1.90 15.84
C ALA A 207 -21.09 2.68 14.53
N ASP A 208 -20.79 3.97 14.59
CA ASP A 208 -20.75 4.87 13.43
C ASP A 208 -19.73 4.39 12.40
N LEU A 209 -18.59 3.91 12.87
CA LEU A 209 -17.55 3.35 12.03
C LEU A 209 -16.93 2.10 12.67
N ARG A 210 -16.68 1.10 11.86
CA ARG A 210 -15.92 -0.09 12.27
C ARG A 210 -14.48 0.00 11.80
N ALA A 211 -13.56 -0.35 12.67
CA ALA A 211 -12.15 -0.55 12.34
C ALA A 211 -11.72 -1.98 12.68
N PRO A 212 -10.94 -2.65 11.83
CA PRO A 212 -10.53 -4.03 12.04
C PRO A 212 -9.51 -4.22 13.18
N THR A 213 -8.90 -3.14 13.64
CA THR A 213 -7.91 -3.13 14.73
C THR A 213 -7.93 -1.81 15.49
N PRO A 214 -7.46 -1.79 16.75
CA PRO A 214 -7.28 -0.54 17.49
C PRO A 214 -6.35 0.47 16.80
N SER A 215 -5.31 -0.01 16.11
CA SER A 215 -4.42 0.83 15.31
C SER A 215 -5.16 1.50 14.14
N ALA A 216 -6.00 0.73 13.42
CA ALA A 216 -6.82 1.27 12.33
C ALA A 216 -7.85 2.29 12.84
N ALA A 217 -8.47 2.03 14.00
CA ALA A 217 -9.37 2.99 14.62
C ALA A 217 -8.66 4.31 14.97
N ALA A 218 -7.44 4.21 15.48
CA ALA A 218 -6.63 5.40 15.74
C ALA A 218 -6.26 6.14 14.44
N GLU A 219 -5.97 5.43 13.35
CA GLU A 219 -5.72 6.08 12.06
C GLU A 219 -6.93 6.86 11.53
N LEU A 220 -8.13 6.38 11.81
CA LEU A 220 -9.38 7.04 11.43
C LEU A 220 -9.76 8.22 12.35
N ALA A 221 -9.45 8.12 13.65
CA ALA A 221 -9.77 9.14 14.64
C ALA A 221 -8.77 10.29 14.70
N TYR A 222 -7.49 10.04 14.41
CA TYR A 222 -6.44 11.04 14.51
C TYR A 222 -6.05 11.57 13.13
N PHE A 223 -6.31 12.86 12.92
CA PHE A 223 -5.89 13.57 11.72
C PHE A 223 -4.38 13.49 11.48
N ASP A 224 -3.96 13.30 10.24
CA ASP A 224 -2.53 13.28 9.89
C ASP A 224 -1.96 14.70 9.80
N CYS A 225 -1.56 15.21 10.95
CA CYS A 225 -0.99 16.55 11.09
C CYS A 225 0.32 16.71 10.31
N ARG A 226 1.13 15.66 10.21
CA ARG A 226 2.42 15.72 9.48
C ARG A 226 2.19 15.93 7.98
N SER A 227 1.38 15.09 7.38
CA SER A 227 1.03 15.24 5.95
C SER A 227 0.37 16.59 5.65
N PHE A 228 -0.44 17.10 6.57
CA PHE A 228 -1.03 18.43 6.45
C PHE A 228 0.02 19.55 6.49
N LEU A 229 0.95 19.50 7.44
CA LEU A 229 2.04 20.48 7.54
C LEU A 229 2.93 20.46 6.30
N ASP A 230 3.25 19.28 5.79
CA ASP A 230 4.03 19.14 4.56
C ASP A 230 3.30 19.75 3.35
N ALA A 231 1.98 19.55 3.26
CA ALA A 231 1.15 20.18 2.23
C ALA A 231 1.13 21.71 2.36
N MET A 232 1.00 22.22 3.59
CA MET A 232 1.03 23.67 3.89
C MET A 232 2.37 24.30 3.49
N GLN A 233 3.48 23.63 3.81
CA GLN A 233 4.80 24.08 3.38
C GLN A 233 4.90 24.10 1.85
N GLY A 234 4.39 23.08 1.17
CA GLY A 234 4.32 23.06 -0.29
C GLY A 234 3.51 24.22 -0.90
N TYR A 235 2.40 24.60 -0.26
CA TYR A 235 1.63 25.79 -0.67
C TYR A 235 2.42 27.07 -0.44
N GLN A 236 3.09 27.22 0.69
CA GLN A 236 3.94 28.38 0.98
C GLN A 236 5.02 28.55 -0.10
N GLU A 237 5.76 27.48 -0.43
CA GLU A 237 6.79 27.53 -1.47
C GLU A 237 6.22 27.88 -2.85
N ARG A 238 5.01 27.42 -3.17
CA ARG A 238 4.33 27.76 -4.43
C ARG A 238 3.94 29.23 -4.47
N ILE A 239 3.45 29.78 -3.36
CA ILE A 239 3.09 31.19 -3.24
C ILE A 239 4.34 32.06 -3.37
N GLU A 240 5.41 31.74 -2.66
CA GLU A 240 6.68 32.46 -2.74
C GLU A 240 7.23 32.48 -4.17
N ARG A 241 7.28 31.33 -4.84
CA ARG A 241 7.71 31.23 -6.24
C ARG A 241 6.83 32.07 -7.17
N ALA A 242 5.52 32.05 -6.98
CA ALA A 242 4.60 32.84 -7.80
C ALA A 242 4.80 34.36 -7.59
N ILE A 243 5.05 34.80 -6.36
CA ILE A 243 5.33 36.18 -6.03
C ILE A 243 6.66 36.62 -6.67
N TRP A 244 7.72 35.84 -6.49
CA TRP A 244 9.02 36.18 -7.08
C TRP A 244 8.97 36.23 -8.61
N ASN A 245 8.34 35.25 -9.25
CA ASN A 245 8.13 35.28 -10.70
C ASN A 245 7.39 36.55 -11.16
N ARG A 246 6.38 37.00 -10.41
CA ARG A 246 5.62 38.20 -10.73
C ARG A 246 6.44 39.46 -10.55
N ILE A 247 7.29 39.50 -9.52
CA ILE A 247 8.23 40.59 -9.28
C ILE A 247 9.23 40.68 -10.42
N ASP A 248 9.83 39.55 -10.82
CA ASP A 248 10.84 39.52 -11.88
C ASP A 248 10.25 39.94 -13.25
N VAL A 249 9.05 39.45 -13.57
CA VAL A 249 8.34 39.89 -14.80
C VAL A 249 8.07 41.40 -14.78
N ASN A 250 7.68 41.97 -13.63
CA ASN A 250 7.42 43.39 -13.52
C ASN A 250 8.71 44.21 -13.53
N ARG A 251 9.80 43.74 -12.90
CA ARG A 251 11.13 44.36 -13.00
C ARG A 251 11.59 44.41 -14.46
N ALA A 252 11.50 43.29 -15.17
CA ALA A 252 11.85 43.25 -16.58
C ALA A 252 11.01 44.22 -17.44
N LYS A 253 9.72 44.41 -17.11
CA LYS A 253 8.88 45.43 -17.78
C LYS A 253 9.34 46.82 -17.46
N VAL A 254 9.65 47.14 -16.22
CA VAL A 254 10.16 48.46 -15.81
C VAL A 254 11.48 48.78 -16.52
N GLU A 255 12.43 47.87 -16.53
CA GLU A 255 13.70 48.01 -17.23
C GLU A 255 13.48 48.27 -18.74
N ARG A 256 12.55 47.52 -19.35
CA ARG A 256 12.19 47.72 -20.75
C ARG A 256 11.60 49.12 -20.98
N TYR A 257 10.76 49.63 -20.09
CA TYR A 257 10.20 50.96 -20.20
C TYR A 257 11.27 52.06 -19.97
N GLN A 258 12.17 51.87 -19.02
CA GLN A 258 13.28 52.76 -18.78
C GLN A 258 14.20 52.87 -20.02
N THR A 259 14.56 51.73 -20.58
CA THR A 259 15.34 51.65 -21.81
C THR A 259 14.61 52.39 -22.96
N ARG A 260 13.30 52.10 -23.12
CA ARG A 260 12.51 52.75 -24.17
C ARG A 260 12.41 54.28 -24.00
N LEU A 261 12.34 54.77 -22.76
CA LEU A 261 12.36 56.21 -22.47
C LEU A 261 13.70 56.86 -22.81
N GLN A 262 14.82 56.17 -22.55
CA GLN A 262 16.15 56.66 -22.96
C GLN A 262 16.28 56.84 -24.47
N TYR A 263 15.63 55.93 -25.27
CA TYR A 263 15.62 56.04 -26.73
C TYR A 263 14.76 57.19 -27.28
N LEU A 264 13.92 57.80 -26.47
CA LEU A 264 13.12 58.97 -26.87
C LEU A 264 13.93 60.30 -26.90
N ASN A 265 15.13 60.25 -26.29
CA ASN A 265 16.01 61.40 -26.35
C ASN A 265 16.60 61.57 -27.77
N PRO A 266 16.43 62.73 -28.43
CA PRO A 266 16.93 62.96 -29.80
C PRO A 266 18.45 62.74 -29.98
N GLU A 267 19.25 63.07 -28.96
CA GLU A 267 20.72 62.86 -29.00
C GLU A 267 21.07 61.38 -28.93
N SER A 268 20.35 60.59 -28.13
CA SER A 268 20.55 59.14 -28.08
C SER A 268 20.06 58.47 -29.35
N ARG A 269 19.00 58.96 -29.99
CA ARG A 269 18.51 58.44 -31.27
C ARG A 269 19.55 58.43 -32.37
N LEU A 270 20.32 59.51 -32.48
CA LEU A 270 21.36 59.61 -33.49
C LEU A 270 22.52 58.64 -33.19
N ARG A 271 22.91 58.56 -31.91
CA ARG A 271 23.96 57.65 -31.44
C ARG A 271 23.53 56.19 -31.62
N ASP A 272 22.28 55.95 -31.35
CA ASP A 272 21.69 54.55 -31.48
C ASP A 272 21.57 54.19 -32.98
N GLN A 273 21.27 55.13 -33.88
CA GLN A 273 21.27 54.81 -35.32
C GLN A 273 22.67 54.48 -35.82
N GLN A 274 23.69 55.15 -35.31
CA GLN A 274 25.09 54.89 -35.65
C GLN A 274 25.49 53.48 -35.08
N GLN A 275 25.13 53.19 -33.80
CA GLN A 275 25.39 51.94 -33.19
C GLN A 275 24.62 50.79 -33.90
N TYR A 276 23.34 51.05 -34.25
CA TYR A 276 22.54 50.08 -34.98
C TYR A 276 23.15 49.69 -36.33
N ALA A 277 23.73 50.68 -37.04
CA ALA A 277 24.42 50.41 -38.31
C ALA A 277 25.66 49.53 -38.08
N ALA A 278 26.45 49.84 -37.04
CA ALA A 278 27.63 49.03 -36.70
C ALA A 278 27.26 47.59 -36.26
N ASP A 279 26.27 47.46 -35.38
CA ASP A 279 25.77 46.14 -34.91
C ASP A 279 25.16 45.32 -36.06
N MET A 280 24.49 45.98 -37.01
CA MET A 280 23.94 45.31 -38.18
C MET A 280 25.05 44.75 -39.05
N GLN A 281 26.15 45.51 -39.22
CA GLN A 281 27.32 45.05 -39.94
C GLN A 281 27.96 43.82 -39.25
N GLU A 282 28.10 43.87 -37.92
CA GLU A 282 28.64 42.74 -37.13
C GLU A 282 27.72 41.53 -37.16
N ARG A 283 26.40 41.73 -37.03
CA ARG A 283 25.39 40.63 -37.09
C ARG A 283 25.38 39.99 -38.48
N ILE A 284 25.50 40.75 -39.53
CA ILE A 284 25.61 40.22 -40.90
C ILE A 284 26.85 39.33 -41.01
N SER A 285 28.00 39.82 -40.51
CA SER A 285 29.24 39.06 -40.50
C SER A 285 29.11 37.76 -39.71
N SER A 286 28.59 37.85 -38.45
CA SER A 286 28.40 36.70 -37.58
C SER A 286 27.38 35.69 -38.15
N ALA A 287 26.25 36.18 -38.68
CA ALA A 287 25.25 35.31 -39.31
C ALA A 287 25.83 34.61 -40.57
N MET A 288 26.70 35.31 -41.30
CA MET A 288 27.37 34.70 -42.44
C MET A 288 28.36 33.63 -42.02
N GLU A 289 29.17 33.93 -40.97
CA GLU A 289 30.09 32.93 -40.37
C GLU A 289 29.35 31.71 -39.85
N GLN A 290 28.24 31.93 -39.10
CA GLN A 290 27.43 30.82 -38.60
C GLN A 290 26.83 29.98 -39.76
N LYS A 291 26.30 30.65 -40.78
CA LYS A 291 25.76 29.98 -41.94
C LYS A 291 26.82 29.18 -42.72
N ILE A 292 28.04 29.72 -42.78
CA ILE A 292 29.18 29.00 -43.34
C ILE A 292 29.54 27.78 -42.47
N LYS A 293 29.60 27.99 -41.13
CA LYS A 293 29.88 26.90 -40.17
C LYS A 293 28.85 25.80 -40.25
N ASP A 294 27.56 26.13 -40.29
CA ASP A 294 26.49 25.16 -40.42
C ASP A 294 26.56 24.39 -41.74
N LYS A 295 26.85 25.11 -42.84
CA LYS A 295 27.04 24.46 -44.14
C LYS A 295 28.26 23.55 -44.15
N ARG A 296 29.36 23.95 -43.50
CA ARG A 296 30.57 23.10 -43.32
C ARG A 296 30.25 21.88 -42.47
N HIS A 297 29.52 22.06 -41.35
CA HIS A 297 29.10 20.94 -40.48
C HIS A 297 28.19 19.95 -41.24
N ARG A 298 27.19 20.46 -41.97
CA ARG A 298 26.34 19.59 -42.80
C ARG A 298 27.14 18.84 -43.88
N LEU A 299 28.11 19.51 -44.46
CA LEU A 299 29.00 18.89 -45.44
C LEU A 299 29.85 17.80 -44.76
N SER A 300 30.37 18.08 -43.55
CA SER A 300 31.10 17.08 -42.75
C SER A 300 30.23 15.84 -42.47
N LEU A 301 28.96 16.04 -42.03
CA LEU A 301 28.02 14.95 -41.80
C LEU A 301 27.72 14.16 -43.08
N TYR A 302 27.60 14.85 -44.19
CA TYR A 302 27.43 14.14 -45.50
C TYR A 302 28.67 13.36 -45.87
N LEU A 303 29.85 13.89 -45.68
CA LEU A 303 31.10 13.16 -45.91
C LEU A 303 31.23 11.96 -44.99
N GLU A 304 30.91 12.13 -43.67
CA GLU A 304 30.89 11.00 -42.73
C GLU A 304 29.89 9.92 -43.11
N ARG A 305 28.67 10.29 -43.54
CA ARG A 305 27.70 9.34 -44.08
C ARG A 305 28.21 8.66 -45.34
N PHE A 306 28.82 9.41 -46.24
CA PHE A 306 29.38 8.87 -47.46
C PHE A 306 30.53 7.91 -47.16
N TYR A 307 31.42 8.29 -46.21
CA TYR A 307 32.47 7.38 -45.75
C TYR A 307 31.93 6.17 -44.96
N GLY A 308 30.84 6.37 -44.18
CA GLY A 308 30.18 5.27 -43.46
C GLY A 308 29.47 4.26 -44.36
N LEU A 309 29.03 4.70 -45.52
CA LEU A 309 28.44 3.84 -46.55
C LEU A 309 29.46 3.13 -47.44
N SER A 310 30.75 3.50 -47.29
CA SER A 310 31.82 2.86 -48.10
C SER A 310 31.99 1.39 -47.68
N PRO A 311 31.77 0.45 -48.57
CA PRO A 311 31.99 -0.96 -48.27
C PRO A 311 33.41 -1.28 -47.85
N LEU A 312 34.40 -0.59 -48.44
CA LEU A 312 35.83 -0.76 -48.12
C LEU A 312 36.15 -0.38 -46.67
N ARG A 313 35.52 0.63 -46.11
CA ARG A 313 35.76 1.02 -44.70
C ARG A 313 35.16 0.01 -43.71
N LYS A 314 34.02 -0.55 -44.03
CA LYS A 314 33.46 -1.66 -43.23
C LYS A 314 34.38 -2.87 -43.24
N LEU A 315 34.93 -3.20 -44.39
CA LEU A 315 35.91 -4.26 -44.49
C LEU A 315 37.17 -3.96 -43.63
N ASN A 316 37.68 -2.72 -43.68
CA ASN A 316 38.82 -2.29 -42.83
C ASN A 316 38.56 -2.30 -41.32
N GLN A 317 37.29 -2.25 -40.91
CA GLN A 317 36.86 -2.36 -39.50
C GLN A 317 36.67 -3.80 -39.02
N GLY A 318 37.01 -4.78 -39.86
CA GLY A 318 36.89 -6.21 -39.54
C GLY A 318 35.55 -6.83 -39.95
N TYR A 319 34.67 -6.07 -40.57
CA TYR A 319 33.48 -6.64 -41.21
C TYR A 319 33.90 -7.36 -42.52
N SER A 320 33.21 -8.42 -42.84
CA SER A 320 33.44 -9.17 -44.06
C SER A 320 32.16 -9.22 -44.88
N TYR A 321 32.28 -9.17 -46.16
CA TYR A 321 31.19 -9.42 -47.08
C TYR A 321 31.24 -10.90 -47.43
N VAL A 322 30.15 -11.61 -47.22
CA VAL A 322 30.08 -13.06 -47.44
C VAL A 322 29.13 -13.36 -48.60
N SER A 323 29.59 -14.15 -49.53
CA SER A 323 28.77 -14.67 -50.65
C SER A 323 28.89 -16.18 -50.77
N ASP A 324 27.95 -16.80 -51.46
CA ASP A 324 28.06 -18.17 -51.93
C ASP A 324 28.98 -18.25 -53.17
N GLU A 325 29.28 -19.45 -53.64
CA GLU A 325 30.10 -19.67 -54.85
C GLU A 325 29.52 -19.08 -56.13
N LYS A 326 28.21 -18.75 -56.13
CA LYS A 326 27.51 -18.12 -57.24
C LYS A 326 27.50 -16.60 -57.18
N GLY A 327 28.17 -16.02 -56.19
CA GLY A 327 28.27 -14.57 -55.97
C GLY A 327 27.04 -13.95 -55.27
N LYS A 328 26.10 -14.74 -54.77
CA LYS A 328 24.92 -14.23 -54.05
C LYS A 328 25.27 -13.97 -52.57
N THR A 329 24.94 -12.79 -52.09
CA THR A 329 25.20 -12.37 -50.70
C THR A 329 24.49 -13.25 -49.71
N VAL A 330 25.22 -13.73 -48.71
CA VAL A 330 24.68 -14.47 -47.57
C VAL A 330 24.44 -13.51 -46.42
N THR A 331 23.17 -13.28 -46.09
CA THR A 331 22.74 -12.36 -45.01
C THR A 331 22.02 -13.09 -43.88
N SER A 332 21.71 -14.37 -44.02
CA SER A 332 21.02 -15.18 -43.02
C SER A 332 21.59 -16.60 -42.97
N VAL A 333 21.69 -17.14 -41.79
CA VAL A 333 22.08 -18.55 -41.56
C VAL A 333 21.19 -19.56 -42.27
N SER A 334 19.94 -19.17 -42.58
CA SER A 334 19.00 -20.03 -43.32
C SER A 334 19.32 -20.20 -44.81
N GLN A 335 20.24 -19.39 -45.33
CA GLN A 335 20.64 -19.41 -46.75
C GLN A 335 21.77 -20.40 -47.03
N VAL A 336 22.36 -20.98 -46.00
CA VAL A 336 23.53 -21.86 -46.09
C VAL A 336 23.31 -23.13 -45.28
N LYS A 337 23.95 -24.23 -45.70
CA LYS A 337 23.92 -25.53 -45.03
C LYS A 337 25.34 -25.93 -44.62
N GLN A 338 25.41 -26.84 -43.66
CA GLN A 338 26.68 -27.46 -43.30
C GLN A 338 27.33 -28.10 -44.54
N GLY A 339 28.58 -27.76 -44.79
CA GLY A 339 29.35 -28.21 -45.92
C GLY A 339 29.38 -27.24 -47.10
N ASP A 340 28.53 -26.19 -47.10
CA ASP A 340 28.55 -25.19 -48.18
C ASP A 340 29.85 -24.38 -48.14
N SER A 341 30.37 -24.06 -49.30
CA SER A 341 31.54 -23.21 -49.46
C SER A 341 31.13 -21.76 -49.61
N LEU A 342 31.73 -20.90 -48.79
CA LEU A 342 31.49 -19.45 -48.75
C LEU A 342 32.74 -18.70 -49.18
N LEU A 343 32.55 -17.58 -49.85
CA LEU A 343 33.57 -16.61 -50.15
C LEU A 343 33.42 -15.42 -49.18
N VAL A 344 34.40 -15.25 -48.30
CA VAL A 344 34.46 -14.16 -47.36
C VAL A 344 35.43 -13.11 -47.88
N TYR A 345 34.87 -11.97 -48.28
CA TYR A 345 35.69 -10.84 -48.79
C TYR A 345 36.16 -9.99 -47.63
N VAL A 346 37.45 -9.87 -47.53
CA VAL A 346 38.16 -9.00 -46.59
C VAL A 346 38.88 -7.90 -47.38
N THR A 347 39.51 -6.98 -46.70
CA THR A 347 40.11 -5.78 -47.29
C THR A 347 41.16 -6.07 -48.37
N ASP A 348 41.93 -7.10 -48.19
CA ASP A 348 43.12 -7.43 -49.00
C ASP A 348 42.95 -8.73 -49.81
N GLY A 349 41.76 -9.35 -49.75
CA GLY A 349 41.58 -10.57 -50.50
C GLY A 349 40.26 -11.29 -50.20
N THR A 350 40.21 -12.53 -50.66
CA THR A 350 39.04 -13.40 -50.47
C THR A 350 39.48 -14.69 -49.80
N ILE A 351 38.77 -15.03 -48.73
CA ILE A 351 38.97 -16.26 -47.97
C ILE A 351 37.86 -17.23 -48.37
N ARG A 352 38.22 -18.44 -48.75
CA ARG A 352 37.26 -19.51 -48.95
C ARG A 352 37.10 -20.26 -47.62
N ALA A 353 35.86 -20.30 -47.12
CA ALA A 353 35.52 -20.95 -45.86
C ALA A 353 34.41 -22.00 -46.08
N ALA A 354 34.45 -23.07 -45.34
CA ALA A 354 33.37 -24.06 -45.34
C ALA A 354 32.51 -23.91 -44.11
N VAL A 355 31.21 -23.96 -44.27
CA VAL A 355 30.25 -23.87 -43.15
C VAL A 355 30.34 -25.16 -42.34
N GLN A 356 30.82 -25.05 -41.09
CA GLN A 356 30.92 -26.18 -40.15
C GLN A 356 29.61 -26.43 -39.41
N ASP A 357 28.94 -25.35 -38.99
CA ASP A 357 27.67 -25.43 -38.27
C ASP A 357 26.88 -24.12 -38.46
N THR A 358 25.56 -24.18 -38.34
CA THR A 358 24.69 -23.01 -38.44
C THR A 358 23.74 -22.99 -37.27
N ARG A 359 23.77 -21.91 -36.44
CA ARG A 359 22.81 -21.68 -35.39
C ARG A 359 22.07 -20.38 -35.68
N LYS A 360 20.75 -20.44 -35.59
CA LYS A 360 19.92 -19.25 -35.63
C LYS A 360 19.78 -18.72 -34.19
N GLU A 361 20.34 -17.56 -33.94
CA GLU A 361 20.10 -16.81 -32.71
C GLU A 361 18.91 -15.86 -32.94
N GLU A 362 17.91 -15.92 -32.10
CA GLU A 362 16.89 -14.86 -32.01
C GLU A 362 17.57 -13.65 -31.39
N ARG A 363 17.83 -12.61 -32.15
CA ARG A 363 18.19 -11.31 -31.60
C ARG A 363 16.92 -10.69 -31.04
N ASP A 364 16.85 -10.52 -29.73
CA ASP A 364 15.96 -9.57 -29.12
C ASP A 364 16.35 -8.17 -29.65
N ASP A 365 15.53 -7.63 -30.54
CA ASP A 365 15.62 -6.22 -30.94
C ASP A 365 15.19 -5.38 -29.73
N GLY A 366 16.16 -4.92 -28.90
CA GLY A 366 15.99 -3.95 -27.84
C GLY A 366 15.89 -2.52 -28.41
#